data_f2ea78407477487c0d1de7fed7bcbb20
#
_entry.id   f2ea78407477487c0d1de7fed7bcbb20
#
_cell.length_a   1.000
_cell.length_b   1.000
_cell.length_c   1.000
_cell.angle_alpha   90.00
_cell.angle_beta   90.00
_cell.angle_gamma   90.00
#
_symmetry.space_group_name_H-M   'P 1'
#
loop_
_entity.id
_entity.type
_entity.pdbx_description
1 polymer ?
#
loop_
_entity_poly.entity_id
_entity_poly.type
_entity_poly.pdbx_seq_one_letter_code
_entity_poly.pdbx_strand_id
1 'polypeptide(L)'
;MYIIDTSFLGELTTTYPEDIFPSLWKELEMKLFVPGIYFHDEVHEEMKNWGHPRFAWYENLVRPSQRLSPDEAEILVYEEMTRWVSTEREPKYKPNAVNIFLDAADSWLVASAYRHKAKIVTNEKPAPNGKARVKIPDVAQHFDVECLEGIDFLRKLNISI
;
A
#
# COMPACT_ATOMS: atom_id res chain seq x y z
N MET A 1 -2.50 13.05 3.36
CA MET A 1 -1.50 12.02 3.66
C MET A 1 -1.82 10.77 2.86
N TYR A 2 -0.82 10.19 2.21
CA TYR A 2 -0.94 8.98 1.40
C TYR A 2 0.08 7.96 1.87
N ILE A 3 -0.31 6.69 1.88
CA ILE A 3 0.59 5.56 2.14
C ILE A 3 0.60 4.69 0.88
N ILE A 4 1.79 4.38 0.40
CA ILE A 4 1.98 3.70 -0.89
C ILE A 4 2.08 2.20 -0.69
N ASP A 5 1.28 1.46 -1.44
CA ASP A 5 1.34 0.01 -1.55
C ASP A 5 2.35 -0.44 -2.62
N THR A 6 2.98 -1.58 -2.40
CA THR A 6 3.93 -2.20 -3.34
C THR A 6 3.33 -2.43 -4.73
N SER A 7 2.03 -2.77 -4.80
CA SER A 7 1.33 -3.00 -6.08
C SER A 7 1.32 -1.78 -7.00
N PHE A 8 1.27 -0.57 -6.44
CA PHE A 8 1.36 0.67 -7.22
C PHE A 8 2.72 0.79 -7.92
N LEU A 9 3.83 0.60 -7.20
CA LEU A 9 5.17 0.66 -7.79
C LEU A 9 5.42 -0.48 -8.78
N GLY A 10 4.87 -1.67 -8.48
CA GLY A 10 4.95 -2.83 -9.37
C GLY A 10 4.26 -2.58 -10.70
N GLU A 11 3.04 -2.05 -10.68
CA GLU A 11 2.30 -1.72 -11.90
C GLU A 11 2.96 -0.61 -12.70
N LEU A 12 3.47 0.43 -12.06
CA LEU A 12 4.23 1.47 -12.74
C LEU A 12 5.43 0.88 -13.48
N THR A 13 6.16 -0.04 -12.84
CA THR A 13 7.34 -0.66 -13.43
C THR A 13 7.01 -1.52 -14.65
N THR A 14 5.88 -2.24 -14.61
CA THR A 14 5.49 -3.17 -15.67
C THR A 14 4.69 -2.51 -16.79
N THR A 15 3.81 -1.57 -16.45
CA THR A 15 2.90 -0.92 -17.40
C THR A 15 3.53 0.32 -18.05
N TYR A 16 4.37 1.03 -17.30
CA TYR A 16 5.03 2.25 -17.73
C TYR A 16 6.55 2.17 -17.53
N PRO A 17 7.26 1.26 -18.21
CA PRO A 17 8.69 1.09 -18.01
C PRO A 17 9.47 2.36 -18.37
N GLU A 18 10.55 2.61 -17.64
CA GLU A 18 11.30 3.89 -17.72
C GLU A 18 11.93 4.14 -19.09
N ASP A 19 12.37 3.09 -19.77
CA ASP A 19 12.95 3.20 -21.11
C ASP A 19 11.95 3.68 -22.17
N ILE A 20 10.64 3.49 -21.94
CA ILE A 20 9.57 3.99 -22.81
C ILE A 20 8.97 5.29 -22.25
N PHE A 21 8.88 5.43 -20.93
CA PHE A 21 8.26 6.57 -20.24
C PHE A 21 9.23 7.36 -19.34
N PRO A 22 10.39 7.83 -19.85
CA PRO A 22 11.40 8.46 -19.00
C PRO A 22 10.90 9.75 -18.33
N SER A 23 10.00 10.49 -18.98
CA SER A 23 9.42 11.71 -18.42
C SER A 23 8.54 11.42 -17.19
N LEU A 24 7.79 10.33 -17.21
CA LEU A 24 7.00 9.88 -16.06
C LEU A 24 7.89 9.61 -14.85
N TRP A 25 8.96 8.86 -15.04
CA TRP A 25 9.87 8.49 -13.94
C TRP A 25 10.58 9.70 -13.35
N LYS A 26 10.95 10.68 -14.19
CA LYS A 26 11.50 11.96 -13.73
C LYS A 26 10.48 12.75 -12.89
N GLU A 27 9.22 12.79 -13.30
CA GLU A 27 8.14 13.43 -12.52
C GLU A 27 7.90 12.71 -11.19
N LEU A 28 7.94 11.37 -11.19
CA LEU A 28 7.82 10.56 -9.98
C LEU A 28 8.95 10.85 -8.98
N GLU A 29 10.19 10.97 -9.42
CA GLU A 29 11.33 11.35 -8.56
C GLU A 29 11.07 12.67 -7.82
N MET A 30 10.51 13.65 -8.52
CA MET A 30 10.25 14.98 -7.96
C MET A 30 9.01 15.02 -7.06
N LYS A 31 8.01 14.19 -7.33
CA LYS A 31 6.67 14.34 -6.73
C LYS A 31 6.28 13.24 -5.75
N LEU A 32 6.93 12.08 -5.80
CA LEU A 32 6.63 10.96 -4.91
C LEU A 32 7.38 11.06 -3.56
N PHE A 33 8.59 11.64 -3.59
CA PHE A 33 9.44 11.72 -2.40
C PHE A 33 9.37 13.10 -1.71
N VAL A 34 8.13 13.54 -1.46
CA VAL A 34 7.81 14.82 -0.82
C VAL A 34 6.99 14.60 0.45
N PRO A 35 6.93 15.59 1.37
CA PRO A 35 6.07 15.49 2.56
C PRO A 35 4.61 15.22 2.19
N GLY A 36 3.96 14.36 2.98
CA GLY A 36 2.58 13.93 2.75
C GLY A 36 2.44 12.58 2.06
N ILE A 37 3.52 12.02 1.55
CA ILE A 37 3.59 10.68 0.95
C ILE A 37 4.54 9.82 1.79
N TYR A 38 4.07 8.63 2.16
CA TYR A 38 4.74 7.76 3.12
C TYR A 38 4.78 6.32 2.63
N PHE A 39 5.76 5.60 3.15
CA PHE A 39 5.99 4.17 2.92
C PHE A 39 6.10 3.47 4.27
N HIS A 40 5.32 2.43 4.46
CA HIS A 40 5.42 1.62 5.68
C HIS A 40 6.70 0.79 5.67
N ASP A 41 7.26 0.51 6.84
CA ASP A 41 8.49 -0.30 6.95
C ASP A 41 8.29 -1.71 6.36
N GLU A 42 7.11 -2.30 6.50
CA GLU A 42 6.79 -3.60 5.90
C GLU A 42 6.80 -3.56 4.36
N VAL A 43 6.37 -2.46 3.74
CA VAL A 43 6.49 -2.26 2.28
C VAL A 43 7.97 -2.20 1.86
N HIS A 44 8.79 -1.51 2.64
CA HIS A 44 10.23 -1.46 2.40
C HIS A 44 10.87 -2.86 2.46
N GLU A 45 10.57 -3.63 3.51
CA GLU A 45 11.09 -4.99 3.68
C GLU A 45 10.57 -5.94 2.58
N GLU A 46 9.30 -5.81 2.20
CA GLU A 46 8.73 -6.58 1.11
C GLU A 46 9.46 -6.32 -0.22
N MET A 47 9.65 -5.05 -0.59
CA MET A 47 10.39 -4.68 -1.80
C MET A 47 11.81 -5.21 -1.79
N LYS A 48 12.49 -5.12 -0.65
CA LYS A 48 13.86 -5.59 -0.44
C LYS A 48 13.96 -7.11 -0.58
N ASN A 49 13.12 -7.83 0.14
CA ASN A 49 13.16 -9.29 0.23
C ASN A 49 12.77 -9.98 -1.09
N TRP A 50 11.87 -9.37 -1.85
CA TRP A 50 11.46 -9.90 -3.14
C TRP A 50 12.37 -9.45 -4.29
N GLY A 51 13.35 -8.59 -4.03
CA GLY A 51 14.22 -8.04 -5.07
C GLY A 51 13.44 -7.21 -6.09
N HIS A 52 12.53 -6.35 -5.61
CA HIS A 52 11.74 -5.49 -6.48
C HIS A 52 12.64 -4.69 -7.44
N PRO A 53 12.37 -4.65 -8.77
CA PRO A 53 13.25 -4.01 -9.74
C PRO A 53 13.56 -2.53 -9.45
N ARG A 54 12.65 -1.86 -8.73
CA ARG A 54 12.80 -0.44 -8.34
C ARG A 54 13.26 -0.24 -6.90
N PHE A 55 13.67 -1.28 -6.20
CA PHE A 55 14.09 -1.13 -4.80
C PHE A 55 15.26 -0.15 -4.65
N ALA A 56 16.31 -0.28 -5.45
CA ALA A 56 17.46 0.63 -5.38
C ALA A 56 17.09 2.09 -5.72
N TRP A 57 16.22 2.31 -6.71
CA TRP A 57 15.69 3.63 -7.04
C TRP A 57 14.93 4.23 -5.86
N TYR A 58 13.99 3.47 -5.30
CA TYR A 58 13.20 3.86 -4.13
C TYR A 58 14.10 4.14 -2.91
N GLU A 59 15.01 3.22 -2.58
CA GLU A 59 15.89 3.32 -1.40
C GLU A 59 16.79 4.57 -1.45
N ASN A 60 17.27 4.95 -2.64
CA ASN A 60 18.07 6.15 -2.82
C ASN A 60 17.29 7.46 -2.66
N LEU A 61 15.97 7.45 -2.84
CA LEU A 61 15.14 8.64 -2.86
C LEU A 61 14.27 8.81 -1.60
N VAL A 62 13.88 7.71 -0.97
CA VAL A 62 13.03 7.76 0.21
C VAL A 62 13.77 8.42 1.39
N ARG A 63 13.11 9.38 2.02
CA ARG A 63 13.65 10.05 3.21
C ARG A 63 13.25 9.29 4.47
N PRO A 64 14.07 9.32 5.53
CA PRO A 64 13.69 8.71 6.82
C PRO A 64 12.34 9.22 7.35
N SER A 65 12.03 10.51 7.12
CA SER A 65 10.75 11.11 7.52
C SER A 65 9.53 10.62 6.73
N GLN A 66 9.72 9.90 5.65
CA GLN A 66 8.65 9.29 4.84
C GLN A 66 8.46 7.81 5.16
N ARG A 67 9.24 7.25 6.05
CA ARG A 67 9.08 5.87 6.52
C ARG A 67 8.24 5.85 7.78
N LEU A 68 7.24 4.96 7.81
CA LEU A 68 6.36 4.75 8.96
C LEU A 68 6.69 3.42 9.60
N SER A 69 7.05 3.48 10.88
CA SER A 69 7.19 2.31 11.74
C SER A 69 5.95 2.16 12.62
N PRO A 70 5.51 0.95 12.93
CA PRO A 70 4.37 0.73 13.82
C PRO A 70 4.58 1.37 15.20
N ASP A 71 3.57 2.10 15.68
CA ASP A 71 3.49 2.55 17.06
C ASP A 71 2.44 1.73 17.84
N GLU A 72 2.35 1.95 19.15
CA GLU A 72 1.41 1.22 20.01
C GLU A 72 -0.05 1.37 19.53
N ALA A 73 -0.44 2.56 19.08
CA ALA A 73 -1.79 2.79 18.60
C ALA A 73 -2.06 2.06 17.28
N GLU A 74 -1.08 1.98 16.39
CA GLU A 74 -1.19 1.18 15.16
C GLU A 74 -1.31 -0.32 15.46
N ILE A 75 -0.55 -0.82 16.43
CA ILE A 75 -0.62 -2.24 16.87
C ILE A 75 -2.02 -2.58 17.37
N LEU A 76 -2.67 -1.71 18.14
CA LEU A 76 -4.05 -1.94 18.59
C LEU A 76 -5.03 -2.03 17.42
N VAL A 77 -4.88 -1.18 16.42
CA VAL A 77 -5.70 -1.27 15.19
C VAL A 77 -5.43 -2.57 14.44
N TYR A 78 -4.16 -2.97 14.34
CA TYR A 78 -3.77 -4.22 13.71
C TYR A 78 -4.41 -5.44 14.40
N GLU A 79 -4.44 -5.46 15.74
CA GLU A 79 -5.12 -6.52 16.50
C GLU A 79 -6.62 -6.58 16.22
N GLU A 80 -7.29 -5.43 16.18
CA GLU A 80 -8.72 -5.35 15.85
C GLU A 80 -9.00 -5.82 14.42
N MET A 81 -8.18 -5.40 13.47
CA MET A 81 -8.27 -5.82 12.08
C MET A 81 -8.03 -7.33 11.93
N THR A 82 -7.02 -7.88 12.62
CA THR A 82 -6.74 -9.32 12.65
C THR A 82 -7.96 -10.11 13.12
N ARG A 83 -8.60 -9.66 14.19
CA ARG A 83 -9.82 -10.28 14.70
C ARG A 83 -10.94 -10.24 13.67
N TRP A 84 -11.16 -9.09 13.03
CA TRP A 84 -12.21 -8.95 12.03
C TRP A 84 -12.00 -9.86 10.81
N VAL A 85 -10.81 -9.85 10.21
CA VAL A 85 -10.52 -10.69 9.02
C VAL A 85 -10.57 -12.18 9.34
N SER A 86 -10.23 -12.56 10.59
CA SER A 86 -10.16 -13.97 11.00
C SER A 86 -11.50 -14.54 11.40
N THR A 87 -12.39 -13.75 12.02
CA THR A 87 -13.58 -14.29 12.71
C THR A 87 -14.88 -13.56 12.44
N GLU A 88 -14.87 -12.27 12.10
CA GLU A 88 -16.09 -11.45 12.08
C GLU A 88 -16.59 -11.15 10.66
N ARG A 89 -15.71 -11.10 9.67
CA ARG A 89 -16.08 -10.76 8.29
C ARG A 89 -17.05 -11.78 7.69
N GLU A 90 -18.08 -11.29 7.01
CA GLU A 90 -19.02 -12.12 6.23
C GLU A 90 -19.02 -11.69 4.74
N PRO A 91 -18.91 -12.64 3.82
CA PRO A 91 -18.63 -14.08 4.01
C PRO A 91 -17.21 -14.31 4.55
N LYS A 92 -17.03 -15.35 5.37
CA LYS A 92 -15.72 -15.64 6.00
C LYS A 92 -14.64 -15.95 4.97
N TYR A 93 -13.44 -15.40 5.21
CA TYR A 93 -12.26 -15.76 4.43
C TYR A 93 -11.83 -17.21 4.72
N LYS A 94 -11.20 -17.83 3.74
CA LYS A 94 -10.49 -19.10 3.95
C LYS A 94 -9.27 -18.83 4.87
N PRO A 95 -8.96 -19.75 5.83
CA PRO A 95 -7.84 -19.55 6.75
C PRO A 95 -6.51 -19.22 6.08
N ASN A 96 -6.20 -19.86 4.96
CA ASN A 96 -4.99 -19.58 4.20
C ASN A 96 -4.96 -18.15 3.63
N ALA A 97 -6.12 -17.61 3.20
CA ALA A 97 -6.20 -16.23 2.73
C ALA A 97 -5.90 -15.23 3.85
N VAL A 98 -6.38 -15.50 5.06
CA VAL A 98 -6.10 -14.68 6.25
C VAL A 98 -4.62 -14.72 6.58
N ASN A 99 -4.00 -15.90 6.62
CA ASN A 99 -2.58 -16.02 6.92
C ASN A 99 -1.71 -15.26 5.91
N ILE A 100 -1.97 -15.39 4.61
CA ILE A 100 -1.25 -14.67 3.57
C ILE A 100 -1.36 -13.15 3.77
N PHE A 101 -2.56 -12.65 4.06
CA PHE A 101 -2.79 -11.22 4.27
C PHE A 101 -2.06 -10.69 5.53
N LEU A 102 -2.09 -11.44 6.63
CA LEU A 102 -1.44 -11.03 7.87
C LEU A 102 0.09 -11.11 7.80
N ASP A 103 0.64 -12.00 6.98
CA ASP A 103 2.08 -12.15 6.76
C ASP A 103 2.65 -11.12 5.75
N ALA A 104 1.78 -10.40 5.04
CA ALA A 104 2.16 -9.41 4.04
C ALA A 104 2.14 -7.98 4.62
N ALA A 105 2.73 -7.04 3.88
CA ALA A 105 2.65 -5.60 4.17
C ALA A 105 1.20 -5.06 4.16
N ASP A 106 0.31 -5.71 3.41
CA ASP A 106 -1.09 -5.31 3.17
C ASP A 106 -1.85 -5.01 4.47
N SER A 107 -1.70 -5.88 5.47
CA SER A 107 -2.36 -5.73 6.77
C SER A 107 -1.88 -4.48 7.52
N TRP A 108 -0.59 -4.23 7.49
CA TRP A 108 0.01 -3.05 8.10
C TRP A 108 -0.38 -1.75 7.40
N LEU A 109 -0.56 -1.78 6.08
CA LEU A 109 -1.02 -0.61 5.32
C LEU A 109 -2.39 -0.12 5.79
N VAL A 110 -3.34 -1.04 6.03
CA VAL A 110 -4.67 -0.68 6.52
C VAL A 110 -4.60 -0.15 7.95
N ALA A 111 -3.86 -0.82 8.84
CA ALA A 111 -3.70 -0.38 10.23
C ALA A 111 -3.05 1.01 10.31
N SER A 112 -1.98 1.23 9.55
CA SER A 112 -1.26 2.50 9.49
C SER A 112 -2.12 3.61 8.91
N ALA A 113 -2.85 3.34 7.83
CA ALA A 113 -3.74 4.32 7.21
C ALA A 113 -4.87 4.75 8.17
N TYR A 114 -5.47 3.82 8.89
CA TYR A 114 -6.45 4.12 9.94
C TYR A 114 -5.83 4.99 11.04
N ARG A 115 -4.68 4.55 11.58
CA ARG A 115 -3.96 5.24 12.66
C ARG A 115 -3.61 6.69 12.30
N HIS A 116 -3.15 6.92 11.06
CA HIS A 116 -2.68 8.23 10.61
C HIS A 116 -3.74 9.04 9.84
N LYS A 117 -4.96 8.53 9.69
CA LYS A 117 -6.03 9.13 8.87
C LYS A 117 -5.55 9.40 7.43
N ALA A 118 -4.83 8.45 6.89
CA ALA A 118 -4.25 8.49 5.55
C ALA A 118 -5.10 7.73 4.54
N LYS A 119 -4.86 8.00 3.26
CA LYS A 119 -5.40 7.21 2.14
C LYS A 119 -4.34 6.20 1.68
N ILE A 120 -4.77 5.02 1.29
CA ILE A 120 -3.88 4.01 0.72
C ILE A 120 -3.88 4.16 -0.80
N VAL A 121 -2.69 4.21 -1.41
CA VAL A 121 -2.54 4.15 -2.87
C VAL A 121 -2.25 2.70 -3.25
N THR A 122 -3.22 2.04 -3.85
CA THR A 122 -3.15 0.63 -4.25
C THR A 122 -3.86 0.40 -5.56
N ASN A 123 -3.37 -0.55 -6.35
CA ASN A 123 -4.03 -1.00 -7.58
C ASN A 123 -4.82 -2.30 -7.39
N GLU A 124 -4.90 -2.79 -6.16
CA GLU A 124 -5.80 -3.89 -5.84
C GLU A 124 -7.26 -3.51 -6.08
N LYS A 125 -8.01 -4.45 -6.63
CA LYS A 125 -9.46 -4.27 -6.85
C LYS A 125 -10.26 -4.95 -5.74
N PRO A 126 -11.36 -4.31 -5.28
CA PRO A 126 -12.21 -4.91 -4.26
C PRO A 126 -12.83 -6.21 -4.75
N ALA A 127 -13.03 -7.14 -3.83
CA ALA A 127 -13.71 -8.41 -4.05
C ALA A 127 -14.58 -8.74 -2.82
N PRO A 128 -15.67 -7.99 -2.58
CA PRO A 128 -16.43 -8.02 -1.32
C PRO A 128 -17.05 -9.37 -0.99
N ASN A 129 -17.28 -10.22 -1.98
CA ASN A 129 -17.79 -11.57 -1.80
C ASN A 129 -16.70 -12.65 -1.93
N GLY A 130 -15.45 -12.25 -2.18
CA GLY A 130 -14.32 -13.16 -2.30
C GLY A 130 -13.93 -13.77 -0.97
N LYS A 131 -13.52 -15.03 -0.97
CA LYS A 131 -13.11 -15.79 0.22
C LYS A 131 -11.66 -16.30 0.12
N ALA A 132 -11.15 -16.42 -1.10
CA ALA A 132 -9.86 -17.03 -1.39
C ALA A 132 -8.68 -16.08 -1.22
N ARG A 133 -8.93 -14.76 -1.21
CA ARG A 133 -7.93 -13.71 -0.98
C ARG A 133 -8.56 -12.58 -0.20
N VAL A 134 -7.80 -12.04 0.74
CA VAL A 134 -8.13 -10.78 1.41
C VAL A 134 -7.58 -9.64 0.57
N LYS A 135 -8.42 -8.67 0.25
CA LYS A 135 -8.03 -7.50 -0.54
C LYS A 135 -7.96 -6.25 0.32
N ILE A 136 -6.91 -5.44 0.13
CA ILE A 136 -6.75 -4.17 0.84
C ILE A 136 -8.03 -3.32 0.79
N PRO A 137 -8.67 -3.08 -0.38
CA PRO A 137 -9.86 -2.24 -0.44
C PRO A 137 -11.05 -2.75 0.37
N ASP A 138 -11.20 -4.08 0.50
CA ASP A 138 -12.32 -4.66 1.26
C ASP A 138 -12.13 -4.46 2.77
N VAL A 139 -10.90 -4.63 3.26
CA VAL A 139 -10.57 -4.38 4.67
C VAL A 139 -10.61 -2.88 4.97
N ALA A 140 -10.02 -2.07 4.11
CA ALA A 140 -10.01 -0.61 4.22
C ALA A 140 -11.43 -0.04 4.31
N GLN A 141 -12.37 -0.55 3.50
CA GLN A 141 -13.77 -0.14 3.54
C GLN A 141 -14.41 -0.41 4.92
N HIS A 142 -14.13 -1.55 5.53
CA HIS A 142 -14.66 -1.86 6.86
C HIS A 142 -14.15 -0.90 7.94
N PHE A 143 -12.89 -0.48 7.82
CA PHE A 143 -12.25 0.46 8.75
C PHE A 143 -12.40 1.94 8.35
N ASP A 144 -13.25 2.25 7.37
CA ASP A 144 -13.45 3.63 6.86
C ASP A 144 -12.15 4.30 6.38
N VAL A 145 -11.28 3.50 5.76
CA VAL A 145 -10.04 3.95 5.13
C VAL A 145 -10.25 4.07 3.62
N GLU A 146 -9.95 5.23 3.06
CA GLU A 146 -10.06 5.47 1.62
C GLU A 146 -8.88 4.85 0.87
N CYS A 147 -9.20 4.10 -0.19
CA CYS A 147 -8.23 3.63 -1.18
C CYS A 147 -8.30 4.48 -2.45
N LEU A 148 -7.15 4.80 -3.01
CA LEU A 148 -7.01 5.54 -4.25
C LEU A 148 -6.25 4.69 -5.27
N GLU A 149 -6.79 4.58 -6.48
CA GLU A 149 -6.09 3.90 -7.57
C GLU A 149 -4.86 4.70 -8.02
N GLY A 150 -3.83 4.00 -8.49
CA GLY A 150 -2.58 4.62 -8.90
C GLY A 150 -2.76 5.72 -9.94
N ILE A 151 -3.62 5.51 -10.95
CA ILE A 151 -3.88 6.53 -11.98
C ILE A 151 -4.50 7.81 -11.40
N ASP A 152 -5.39 7.68 -10.42
CA ASP A 152 -6.00 8.84 -9.77
C ASP A 152 -4.99 9.53 -8.85
N PHE A 153 -4.10 8.77 -8.23
CA PHE A 153 -3.00 9.33 -7.47
C PHE A 153 -2.03 10.13 -8.35
N LEU A 154 -1.66 9.63 -9.54
CA LEU A 154 -0.85 10.39 -10.50
C LEU A 154 -1.52 11.71 -10.91
N ARG A 155 -2.85 11.71 -11.09
CA ARG A 155 -3.63 12.95 -11.34
C ARG A 155 -3.55 13.90 -10.14
N LYS A 156 -3.64 13.40 -8.89
CA LYS A 156 -3.49 14.22 -7.67
C LYS A 156 -2.11 14.84 -7.55
N LEU A 157 -1.09 14.18 -8.05
CA LEU A 157 0.28 14.70 -8.12
C LEU A 157 0.48 15.68 -9.29
N ASN A 158 -0.53 15.93 -10.11
CA ASN A 158 -0.42 16.72 -11.34
C ASN A 158 0.71 16.22 -12.25
N ILE A 159 0.81 14.90 -12.39
CA ILE A 159 1.73 14.27 -13.33
C ILE A 159 1.06 14.23 -14.70
N SER A 160 1.72 14.80 -15.69
CA SER A 160 1.33 14.72 -17.11
C SER A 160 2.57 14.51 -17.96
N ILE A 161 2.48 13.60 -18.92
CA ILE A 161 3.57 13.21 -19.82
C ILE A 161 3.14 13.31 -21.27
#